data_edbee7d2c6b36e40461d427516844ade
#
_entry.id   edbee7d2c6b36e40461d427516844ade
#
_cell.length_a   1.000
_cell.length_b   1.000
_cell.length_c   1.000
_cell.angle_alpha   90.00
_cell.angle_beta   90.00
_cell.angle_gamma   90.00
#
_symmetry.space_group_name_H-M   'P 1'
#
loop_
_entity.id
_entity.type
_entity.pdbx_description
1 polymer ?
#
loop_
_entity_poly.entity_id
_entity_poly.type
_entity_poly.pdbx_seq_one_letter_code
_entity_poly.pdbx_strand_id
1 'polypeptide(L)'
;MAFTVTPLCRNDEHVFNPFFFQVSSSNSTKLNHRFIADIYHGLVSPTDSYAGRFKFPVRPDGYGIFSPARVLESFVQSNITPSADQFVGSLTPQRAYSIKWGEEYDNSATLTGSTGVTIYSAITTNPTFGYVLNSAHPYENNFALSATVEYNVISATPILLTDWSYLTPKKIRRAEWETIACFRVLSNTIKIQTFDSGSTQVGEFLLQNGYNSGTIRYNLGIGTNNLDFSHNNELTSSTEPILPANVHSYLITMEFNGAERSAGYTYEIDDSCLLYETTRIAWLNQFGSHDFFTFKLIKRESINRKNTEWEQYLPYNYSIGDRGRTNLGVEVKKKISVTTDWLTDAEATFLDKCAQSQEHWLIDSNGNALPLILVDTTPDVGQSILTDRIFNRTFNFEYAFSQNTQRT
;
A
#
# COMPACT_ATOMS: atom_id res chain seq x y z
N MET A 1 4.23 -6.31 -42.49
CA MET A 1 3.30 -6.88 -41.51
C MET A 1 2.93 -5.77 -40.56
N ALA A 2 1.67 -5.43 -40.43
CA ALA A 2 1.25 -4.44 -39.43
C ALA A 2 0.79 -5.19 -38.17
N PHE A 3 1.68 -5.26 -37.19
CA PHE A 3 1.37 -5.69 -35.85
C PHE A 3 1.33 -4.44 -34.98
N THR A 4 0.20 -4.16 -34.36
CA THR A 4 0.00 -2.94 -33.58
C THR A 4 -0.44 -3.29 -32.18
N VAL A 5 0.17 -2.65 -31.20
CA VAL A 5 -0.21 -2.73 -29.78
C VAL A 5 -0.67 -1.34 -29.36
N THR A 6 -1.89 -1.27 -28.87
CA THR A 6 -2.46 -0.04 -28.34
C THR A 6 -2.69 -0.25 -26.85
N PRO A 7 -1.94 0.43 -25.97
CA PRO A 7 -2.27 0.44 -24.56
C PRO A 7 -3.62 1.13 -24.37
N LEU A 8 -4.55 0.46 -23.71
CA LEU A 8 -5.82 1.03 -23.27
C LEU A 8 -5.69 1.58 -21.82
N CYS A 9 -4.46 1.73 -21.38
CA CYS A 9 -4.05 2.10 -20.05
C CYS A 9 -2.89 3.09 -20.14
N ARG A 10 -2.52 3.65 -19.00
CA ARG A 10 -1.31 4.48 -18.83
C ARG A 10 -0.07 3.61 -18.64
N ASN A 11 1.10 4.23 -18.61
CA ASN A 11 2.35 3.52 -18.35
C ASN A 11 2.52 3.11 -16.88
N ASP A 12 1.76 3.76 -15.98
CA ASP A 12 1.81 3.56 -14.54
C ASP A 12 0.42 3.17 -14.06
N GLU A 13 0.27 1.92 -13.62
CA GLU A 13 -1.03 1.35 -13.35
C GLU A 13 -1.12 0.76 -11.93
N HIS A 14 -2.33 0.80 -11.37
CA HIS A 14 -2.67 0.11 -10.14
C HIS A 14 -2.77 -1.39 -10.39
N VAL A 15 -1.99 -2.20 -9.71
CA VAL A 15 -1.92 -3.65 -9.99
C VAL A 15 -3.24 -4.38 -9.71
N PHE A 16 -4.01 -3.90 -8.72
CA PHE A 16 -5.31 -4.50 -8.37
C PHE A 16 -6.47 -4.01 -9.23
N ASN A 17 -6.23 -3.04 -10.12
CA ASN A 17 -7.20 -2.61 -11.12
C ASN A 17 -6.88 -3.30 -12.46
N PRO A 18 -7.90 -3.76 -13.20
CA PRO A 18 -7.66 -4.33 -14.51
C PRO A 18 -7.22 -3.24 -15.50
N PHE A 19 -6.06 -3.42 -16.09
CA PHE A 19 -5.59 -2.61 -17.21
C PHE A 19 -5.30 -3.49 -18.42
N PHE A 20 -5.52 -2.95 -19.61
CA PHE A 20 -5.60 -3.76 -20.81
C PHE A 20 -4.73 -3.21 -21.93
N PHE A 21 -4.23 -4.14 -22.73
CA PHE A 21 -3.59 -3.89 -24.01
C PHE A 21 -4.45 -4.48 -25.13
N GLN A 22 -4.69 -3.70 -26.15
CA GLN A 22 -5.32 -4.15 -27.37
C GLN A 22 -4.24 -4.44 -28.42
N VAL A 23 -4.30 -5.61 -29.01
CA VAL A 23 -3.33 -6.07 -29.98
C VAL A 23 -4.06 -6.39 -31.27
N SER A 24 -3.52 -5.95 -32.41
CA SER A 24 -4.03 -6.30 -33.72
C SER A 24 -2.91 -6.74 -34.67
N SER A 25 -3.26 -7.59 -35.63
CA SER A 25 -2.34 -8.06 -36.64
C SER A 25 -3.07 -8.22 -37.98
N SER A 26 -2.37 -7.95 -39.08
CA SER A 26 -2.85 -8.28 -40.41
C SER A 26 -3.05 -9.79 -40.62
N ASN A 27 -2.53 -10.62 -39.76
CA ASN A 27 -2.63 -12.08 -39.77
C ASN A 27 -3.80 -12.62 -38.96
N SER A 28 -4.63 -11.77 -38.36
CA SER A 28 -5.73 -12.16 -37.46
C SER A 28 -6.75 -13.13 -38.07
N THR A 29 -6.83 -13.19 -39.40
CA THR A 29 -7.70 -14.11 -40.14
C THR A 29 -7.08 -15.48 -40.43
N LYS A 30 -5.82 -15.69 -40.08
CA LYS A 30 -5.14 -16.99 -40.24
C LYS A 30 -5.68 -18.03 -39.28
N LEU A 31 -5.60 -19.32 -39.69
CA LEU A 31 -6.06 -20.43 -38.86
C LEU A 31 -5.23 -20.50 -37.56
N ASN A 32 -5.91 -20.82 -36.47
CA ASN A 32 -5.32 -20.99 -35.15
C ASN A 32 -4.49 -19.79 -34.66
N HIS A 33 -4.82 -18.60 -35.16
CA HIS A 33 -4.12 -17.39 -34.77
C HIS A 33 -4.27 -17.12 -33.27
N ARG A 34 -3.14 -16.88 -32.61
CA ARG A 34 -3.06 -16.46 -31.23
C ARG A 34 -2.05 -15.35 -31.08
N PHE A 35 -2.36 -14.40 -30.22
CA PHE A 35 -1.40 -13.42 -29.77
C PHE A 35 -0.56 -13.98 -28.63
N ILE A 36 0.68 -13.53 -28.54
CA ILE A 36 1.64 -13.91 -27.49
C ILE A 36 2.07 -12.66 -26.74
N ALA A 37 2.11 -12.76 -25.42
CA ALA A 37 2.68 -11.77 -24.53
C ALA A 37 3.74 -12.44 -23.64
N ASP A 38 5.00 -12.03 -23.79
CA ASP A 38 6.09 -12.42 -22.91
C ASP A 38 6.32 -11.30 -21.89
N ILE A 39 6.05 -11.56 -20.63
CA ILE A 39 6.14 -10.61 -19.55
C ILE A 39 7.49 -10.73 -18.85
N TYR A 40 8.14 -9.60 -18.67
CA TYR A 40 9.34 -9.44 -17.87
C TYR A 40 9.09 -8.39 -16.79
N HIS A 41 9.76 -8.54 -15.66
CA HIS A 41 9.64 -7.59 -14.56
C HIS A 41 10.98 -7.39 -13.84
N GLY A 42 11.11 -6.31 -13.07
CA GLY A 42 12.26 -6.02 -12.23
C GLY A 42 11.95 -4.89 -11.25
N LEU A 43 12.85 -4.66 -10.31
CA LEU A 43 12.68 -3.58 -9.32
C LEU A 43 12.84 -2.20 -9.97
N VAL A 44 13.85 -2.08 -10.80
CA VAL A 44 14.27 -0.83 -11.45
C VAL A 44 14.25 -0.97 -12.97
N SER A 45 14.72 -2.11 -13.47
CA SER A 45 14.76 -2.44 -14.89
C SER A 45 13.69 -3.50 -15.21
N PRO A 46 12.90 -3.29 -16.25
CA PRO A 46 11.83 -4.23 -16.61
C PRO A 46 12.33 -5.51 -17.28
N THR A 47 13.64 -5.71 -17.37
CA THR A 47 14.23 -6.86 -18.10
C THR A 47 14.89 -7.89 -17.17
N ASP A 48 14.83 -7.68 -15.86
CA ASP A 48 15.62 -8.48 -14.92
C ASP A 48 15.16 -9.92 -14.78
N SER A 49 13.85 -10.17 -14.86
CA SER A 49 13.27 -11.49 -14.66
C SER A 49 12.12 -11.77 -15.60
N TYR A 50 12.10 -12.98 -16.12
CA TYR A 50 11.01 -13.47 -16.97
C TYR A 50 9.88 -14.01 -16.11
N ALA A 51 8.66 -13.43 -16.24
CA ALA A 51 7.48 -13.84 -15.51
C ALA A 51 6.71 -14.97 -16.21
N GLY A 52 6.66 -14.96 -17.55
CA GLY A 52 5.97 -16.01 -18.29
C GLY A 52 5.50 -15.60 -19.69
N ARG A 53 5.08 -16.61 -20.45
CA ARG A 53 4.47 -16.46 -21.79
C ARG A 53 2.99 -16.75 -21.73
N PHE A 54 2.19 -15.82 -22.23
CA PHE A 54 0.74 -15.90 -22.28
C PHE A 54 0.29 -15.88 -23.71
N LYS A 55 -0.59 -16.84 -24.07
CA LYS A 55 -1.19 -16.94 -25.38
C LYS A 55 -2.68 -16.70 -25.25
N PHE A 56 -3.22 -15.80 -26.06
CA PHE A 56 -4.64 -15.46 -26.03
C PHE A 56 -5.22 -15.39 -27.44
N PRO A 57 -6.51 -15.74 -27.59
CA PRO A 57 -7.13 -15.85 -28.92
C PRO A 57 -7.44 -14.48 -29.50
N VAL A 58 -7.62 -14.45 -30.80
CA VAL A 58 -8.23 -13.35 -31.52
C VAL A 58 -9.73 -13.33 -31.25
N ARG A 59 -10.27 -12.17 -30.94
CA ARG A 59 -11.70 -11.95 -30.82
C ARG A 59 -12.37 -11.85 -32.20
N PRO A 60 -13.71 -12.00 -32.28
CA PRO A 60 -14.42 -11.87 -33.54
C PRO A 60 -14.23 -10.53 -34.26
N ASP A 61 -13.87 -9.46 -33.52
CA ASP A 61 -13.57 -8.14 -34.06
C ASP A 61 -12.13 -8.01 -34.63
N GLY A 62 -11.35 -9.10 -34.63
CA GLY A 62 -9.98 -9.14 -35.14
C GLY A 62 -8.91 -8.65 -34.18
N TYR A 63 -9.28 -8.28 -32.95
CA TYR A 63 -8.36 -7.81 -31.92
C TYR A 63 -8.12 -8.87 -30.85
N GLY A 64 -6.99 -8.78 -30.18
CA GLY A 64 -6.72 -9.46 -28.92
C GLY A 64 -6.73 -8.46 -27.76
N ILE A 65 -7.25 -8.87 -26.61
CA ILE A 65 -7.20 -8.07 -25.38
C ILE A 65 -6.47 -8.88 -24.31
N PHE A 66 -5.49 -8.26 -23.69
CA PHE A 66 -4.67 -8.89 -22.66
C PHE A 66 -4.52 -7.96 -21.46
N SER A 67 -4.64 -8.52 -20.25
CA SER A 67 -4.35 -7.83 -18.98
C SER A 67 -3.21 -8.54 -18.26
N PRO A 68 -2.09 -7.87 -18.00
CA PRO A 68 -0.99 -8.44 -17.23
C PRO A 68 -1.18 -8.27 -15.71
N ALA A 69 -2.21 -7.54 -15.26
CA ALA A 69 -2.43 -7.15 -13.87
C ALA A 69 -2.24 -8.32 -12.89
N ARG A 70 -2.97 -9.43 -13.09
CA ARG A 70 -2.91 -10.60 -12.21
C ARG A 70 -1.55 -11.29 -12.14
N VAL A 71 -0.76 -11.18 -13.21
CA VAL A 71 0.60 -11.74 -13.22
C VAL A 71 1.53 -10.85 -12.42
N LEU A 72 1.39 -9.54 -12.59
CA LEU A 72 2.25 -8.55 -11.95
C LEU A 72 1.91 -8.36 -10.46
N GLU A 73 0.67 -8.64 -10.06
CA GLU A 73 0.21 -8.61 -8.67
C GLU A 73 1.10 -9.45 -7.73
N SER A 74 1.56 -10.61 -8.18
CA SER A 74 2.40 -11.50 -7.38
C SER A 74 3.81 -10.94 -7.08
N PHE A 75 4.22 -9.88 -7.75
CA PHE A 75 5.55 -9.30 -7.64
C PHE A 75 5.60 -7.99 -6.86
N VAL A 76 4.47 -7.43 -6.49
CA VAL A 76 4.38 -6.23 -5.65
C VAL A 76 3.93 -6.60 -4.24
N GLN A 77 4.52 -5.96 -3.25
CA GLN A 77 4.22 -6.21 -1.84
C GLN A 77 4.24 -4.90 -1.06
N SER A 78 3.41 -4.81 -0.04
CA SER A 78 3.49 -3.70 0.91
C SER A 78 4.79 -3.79 1.73
N ASN A 79 5.33 -2.64 2.11
CA ASN A 79 6.48 -2.56 3.00
C ASN A 79 6.27 -1.40 3.97
N ILE A 80 5.92 -1.75 5.20
CA ILE A 80 5.74 -0.77 6.27
C ILE A 80 7.07 -0.52 6.98
N THR A 81 7.47 0.74 7.04
CA THR A 81 8.69 1.21 7.71
C THR A 81 8.37 2.43 8.57
N PRO A 82 7.68 2.27 9.72
CA PRO A 82 7.22 3.41 10.52
C PRO A 82 8.37 4.29 11.03
N SER A 83 9.48 3.64 11.39
CA SER A 83 10.72 4.30 11.85
C SER A 83 11.64 4.70 10.70
N ALA A 84 11.10 4.88 9.49
CA ALA A 84 11.90 5.34 8.36
C ALA A 84 12.49 6.71 8.62
N ASP A 85 13.71 6.87 8.15
CA ASP A 85 14.35 8.17 8.06
C ASP A 85 13.63 9.08 7.07
N GLN A 86 14.16 10.25 6.83
CA GLN A 86 13.53 11.28 6.01
C GLN A 86 13.16 10.80 4.60
N PHE A 87 14.06 10.05 3.94
CA PHE A 87 13.79 9.48 2.64
C PHE A 87 14.31 8.05 2.54
N VAL A 88 13.42 7.09 2.55
CA VAL A 88 13.76 5.68 2.31
C VAL A 88 13.15 5.22 1.01
N GLY A 89 14.00 4.78 0.09
CA GLY A 89 13.55 4.20 -1.18
C GLY A 89 12.71 2.95 -0.93
N SER A 90 11.50 2.92 -1.45
CA SER A 90 10.57 1.80 -1.30
C SER A 90 10.38 1.12 -2.65
N LEU A 91 11.11 0.02 -2.86
CA LEU A 91 11.12 -0.71 -4.13
C LEU A 91 10.08 -1.82 -4.20
N THR A 92 9.70 -2.41 -3.06
CA THR A 92 8.79 -3.55 -3.02
C THR A 92 7.35 -3.25 -3.44
N PRO A 93 6.78 -2.05 -3.17
CA PRO A 93 5.44 -1.71 -3.60
C PRO A 93 5.33 -1.30 -5.08
N GLN A 94 6.43 -1.32 -5.81
CA GLN A 94 6.47 -1.00 -7.25
C GLN A 94 7.23 -2.08 -8.01
N ARG A 95 6.86 -2.25 -9.30
CA ARG A 95 7.61 -3.08 -10.24
C ARG A 95 7.63 -2.42 -11.62
N ALA A 96 8.82 -2.36 -12.19
CA ALA A 96 8.96 -2.11 -13.61
C ALA A 96 8.56 -3.36 -14.37
N TYR A 97 7.84 -3.23 -15.46
CA TYR A 97 7.53 -4.36 -16.34
C TYR A 97 7.77 -4.02 -17.81
N SER A 98 8.00 -5.06 -18.60
CA SER A 98 7.98 -4.95 -20.05
C SER A 98 7.25 -6.15 -20.65
N ILE A 99 6.53 -5.90 -21.74
CA ILE A 99 5.82 -6.94 -22.47
C ILE A 99 6.38 -6.97 -23.89
N LYS A 100 6.93 -8.12 -24.25
CA LYS A 100 7.28 -8.41 -25.64
C LYS A 100 6.11 -9.11 -26.28
N TRP A 101 5.66 -8.55 -27.39
CA TRP A 101 4.47 -9.02 -28.10
C TRP A 101 4.85 -9.90 -29.28
N GLY A 102 4.01 -10.89 -29.57
CA GLY A 102 4.19 -11.79 -30.69
C GLY A 102 2.87 -12.37 -31.15
N GLU A 103 2.97 -13.16 -32.19
CA GLU A 103 1.85 -13.90 -32.75
C GLU A 103 2.29 -15.30 -33.19
N GLU A 104 1.36 -16.24 -33.13
CA GLU A 104 1.50 -17.56 -33.75
C GLU A 104 0.27 -17.89 -34.55
N TYR A 105 0.44 -18.53 -35.69
CA TYR A 105 -0.66 -18.96 -36.55
C TYR A 105 -0.21 -20.07 -37.50
N ASP A 106 -1.18 -20.81 -38.04
CA ASP A 106 -0.92 -21.80 -39.08
C ASP A 106 -0.70 -21.12 -40.42
N ASN A 107 0.41 -21.42 -41.05
CA ASN A 107 0.76 -20.88 -42.36
C ASN A 107 0.14 -21.64 -43.55
N SER A 108 -0.55 -22.74 -43.27
CA SER A 108 -1.19 -23.55 -44.30
C SER A 108 -2.67 -23.20 -44.42
N ALA A 109 -3.11 -22.89 -45.64
CA ALA A 109 -4.50 -22.53 -45.91
C ALA A 109 -5.43 -23.78 -45.99
N THR A 110 -4.92 -24.99 -45.81
CA THR A 110 -5.66 -26.22 -45.94
C THR A 110 -5.30 -27.17 -44.80
N LEU A 111 -6.31 -27.54 -44.03
CA LEU A 111 -6.26 -28.66 -43.06
C LEU A 111 -6.21 -29.98 -43.81
N THR A 112 -5.11 -30.30 -44.41
CA THR A 112 -4.88 -31.62 -45.02
C THR A 112 -3.78 -32.36 -44.25
N GLY A 113 -4.19 -33.15 -43.25
CA GLY A 113 -3.33 -34.10 -42.61
C GLY A 113 -2.47 -33.55 -41.46
N SER A 114 -2.27 -34.39 -40.48
CA SER A 114 -1.66 -34.10 -39.16
C SER A 114 -0.15 -33.83 -39.16
N THR A 115 0.46 -33.42 -40.24
CA THR A 115 1.92 -33.33 -40.34
C THR A 115 2.37 -32.06 -41.08
N GLY A 116 2.13 -30.88 -40.52
CA GLY A 116 2.65 -29.71 -41.19
C GLY A 116 2.17 -28.37 -40.72
N VAL A 117 1.82 -28.24 -39.44
CA VAL A 117 1.56 -26.96 -38.84
C VAL A 117 2.87 -26.20 -38.69
N THR A 118 3.17 -25.29 -39.60
CA THR A 118 4.27 -24.35 -39.39
C THR A 118 3.75 -23.24 -38.51
N ILE A 119 4.02 -23.34 -37.22
CA ILE A 119 3.70 -22.28 -36.28
C ILE A 119 4.70 -21.15 -36.53
N TYR A 120 4.20 -20.05 -36.99
CA TYR A 120 4.99 -18.82 -37.07
C TYR A 120 4.90 -18.09 -35.73
N SER A 121 6.03 -17.88 -35.07
CA SER A 121 6.13 -17.10 -33.84
C SER A 121 7.14 -15.97 -34.03
N ALA A 122 6.66 -14.75 -34.00
CA ALA A 122 7.52 -13.57 -34.02
C ALA A 122 7.30 -12.77 -32.75
N ILE A 123 8.39 -12.35 -32.15
CA ILE A 123 8.37 -11.47 -30.97
C ILE A 123 8.86 -10.10 -31.44
N THR A 124 8.14 -9.05 -31.06
CA THR A 124 8.50 -7.67 -31.41
C THR A 124 9.77 -7.23 -30.69
N THR A 125 10.59 -6.47 -31.39
CA THR A 125 11.83 -5.91 -30.85
C THR A 125 11.57 -4.66 -29.97
N ASN A 126 10.38 -4.06 -30.06
CA ASN A 126 9.99 -2.89 -29.26
C ASN A 126 9.01 -3.33 -28.15
N PRO A 127 9.51 -3.61 -26.96
CA PRO A 127 8.64 -3.97 -25.83
C PRO A 127 7.85 -2.75 -25.34
N THR A 128 6.65 -3.00 -24.84
CA THR A 128 5.90 -2.00 -24.07
C THR A 128 6.42 -1.99 -22.65
N PHE A 129 6.74 -0.82 -22.14
CA PHE A 129 7.26 -0.63 -20.78
C PHE A 129 6.25 0.10 -19.92
N GLY A 130 6.29 -0.16 -18.62
CA GLY A 130 5.50 0.55 -17.63
C GLY A 130 5.91 0.18 -16.20
N TYR A 131 5.18 0.75 -15.26
CA TYR A 131 5.30 0.45 -13.84
C TYR A 131 3.95 0.02 -13.30
N VAL A 132 3.96 -0.92 -12.37
CA VAL A 132 2.78 -1.26 -11.56
C VAL A 132 3.07 -0.96 -10.10
N LEU A 133 2.03 -0.52 -9.42
CA LEU A 133 2.05 -0.13 -8.01
C LEU A 133 1.15 -1.09 -7.22
N ASN A 134 1.57 -1.40 -6.00
CA ASN A 134 0.74 -2.13 -5.03
C ASN A 134 -0.40 -1.24 -4.53
N SER A 135 -1.37 -0.98 -5.38
CA SER A 135 -2.47 -0.04 -5.10
C SER A 135 -3.74 -0.47 -5.80
N ALA A 136 -4.88 -0.07 -5.25
CA ALA A 136 -6.22 -0.30 -5.79
C ALA A 136 -7.00 1.01 -5.76
N HIS A 137 -7.40 1.49 -6.92
CA HIS A 137 -8.25 2.67 -7.02
C HIS A 137 -9.72 2.27 -7.01
N PRO A 138 -10.64 3.03 -6.39
CA PRO A 138 -12.06 2.78 -6.51
C PRO A 138 -12.50 2.69 -7.97
N TYR A 139 -13.37 1.72 -8.27
CA TYR A 139 -13.76 1.41 -9.65
C TYR A 139 -14.42 2.58 -10.36
N GLU A 140 -15.22 3.35 -9.65
CA GLU A 140 -15.87 4.56 -10.15
C GLU A 140 -14.87 5.65 -10.61
N ASN A 141 -13.69 5.68 -10.02
CA ASN A 141 -12.65 6.63 -10.37
C ASN A 141 -11.74 6.11 -11.51
N ASN A 142 -11.72 4.79 -11.73
CA ASN A 142 -10.89 4.18 -12.75
C ASN A 142 -11.40 4.46 -14.18
N PHE A 143 -12.69 4.75 -14.34
CA PHE A 143 -13.29 5.14 -15.62
C PHE A 143 -13.18 6.63 -15.95
N ALA A 144 -12.80 7.45 -15.02
CA ALA A 144 -12.48 8.84 -15.29
C ALA A 144 -11.17 8.92 -16.09
N LEU A 145 -11.29 8.59 -17.38
CA LEU A 145 -10.25 8.85 -18.41
C LEU A 145 -9.96 10.34 -18.57
N SER A 146 -10.47 11.16 -17.70
CA SER A 146 -10.17 12.57 -17.60
C SER A 146 -8.72 12.75 -17.17
N ALA A 147 -8.00 13.48 -17.97
CA ALA A 147 -6.58 13.80 -17.94
C ALA A 147 -6.05 14.53 -16.67
N THR A 148 -6.77 14.56 -15.61
CA THR A 148 -6.32 15.02 -14.30
C THR A 148 -5.67 13.86 -13.56
N VAL A 149 -4.47 13.76 -13.83
CA VAL A 149 -3.45 12.82 -13.43
C VAL A 149 -3.17 12.92 -11.96
N GLU A 150 -3.84 12.13 -11.17
CA GLU A 150 -3.45 11.97 -9.76
C GLU A 150 -2.22 11.06 -9.59
N TYR A 151 -1.82 10.34 -10.64
CA TYR A 151 -0.78 9.32 -10.57
C TYR A 151 0.21 9.29 -11.72
N ASN A 152 0.60 10.41 -12.24
CA ASN A 152 1.65 10.39 -13.22
C ASN A 152 3.02 10.37 -12.51
N VAL A 153 3.63 9.22 -12.43
CA VAL A 153 4.98 9.02 -11.88
C VAL A 153 6.02 9.91 -12.58
N ILE A 154 5.70 10.40 -13.77
CA ILE A 154 6.52 11.29 -14.59
C ILE A 154 6.02 12.74 -14.50
N SER A 155 4.90 13.00 -13.81
CA SER A 155 4.38 14.36 -13.66
C SER A 155 5.33 15.23 -12.87
N ALA A 156 5.45 16.48 -13.28
CA ALA A 156 6.17 17.52 -12.54
C ALA A 156 5.47 17.92 -11.22
N THR A 157 4.36 17.25 -10.86
CA THR A 157 3.59 17.53 -9.64
C THR A 157 3.73 16.34 -8.71
N PRO A 158 4.52 16.43 -7.64
CA PRO A 158 4.66 15.38 -6.65
C PRO A 158 3.36 15.21 -5.87
N ILE A 159 3.02 13.97 -5.56
CA ILE A 159 1.81 13.61 -4.83
C ILE A 159 2.21 12.82 -3.58
N LEU A 160 1.69 13.24 -2.44
CA LEU A 160 1.76 12.48 -1.21
C LEU A 160 0.65 11.42 -1.19
N LEU A 161 1.02 10.18 -0.98
CA LEU A 161 0.15 9.02 -1.12
C LEU A 161 -0.52 8.67 0.22
N THR A 162 -1.54 9.42 0.58
CA THR A 162 -2.35 9.21 1.79
C THR A 162 -3.82 9.41 1.48
N ASP A 163 -4.68 8.70 2.19
CA ASP A 163 -6.14 8.89 2.15
C ASP A 163 -6.60 10.09 3.00
N TRP A 164 -5.70 10.69 3.79
CA TRP A 164 -6.00 11.88 4.55
C TRP A 164 -6.15 13.11 3.66
N SER A 165 -7.20 13.89 3.88
CA SER A 165 -7.44 15.12 3.13
C SER A 165 -6.48 16.23 3.58
N TYR A 166 -5.79 16.85 2.63
CA TYR A 166 -4.94 18.02 2.89
C TYR A 166 -5.72 19.26 3.38
N LEU A 167 -7.05 19.26 3.24
CA LEU A 167 -7.92 20.37 3.68
C LEU A 167 -8.15 20.39 5.19
N THR A 168 -7.81 19.31 5.89
CA THR A 168 -8.06 19.18 7.33
C THR A 168 -6.75 18.85 8.04
N PRO A 169 -6.37 19.59 9.10
CA PRO A 169 -5.19 19.23 9.89
C PRO A 169 -5.32 17.83 10.49
N LYS A 170 -4.24 17.05 10.39
CA LYS A 170 -4.15 15.72 10.99
C LYS A 170 -3.55 15.83 12.39
N LYS A 171 -4.21 15.26 13.39
CA LYS A 171 -3.68 15.24 14.76
C LYS A 171 -2.65 14.13 14.93
N ILE A 172 -1.51 14.48 15.51
CA ILE A 172 -0.43 13.57 15.84
C ILE A 172 0.09 13.90 17.24
N ARG A 173 0.55 12.90 17.98
CA ARG A 173 1.15 13.13 19.30
C ARG A 173 2.67 13.21 19.22
N ARG A 174 3.31 13.79 20.25
CA ARG A 174 4.76 13.70 20.39
C ARG A 174 5.19 12.26 20.59
N ALA A 175 6.36 11.92 20.07
CA ALA A 175 6.93 10.58 20.07
C ALA A 175 6.12 9.53 19.27
N GLU A 176 5.41 9.94 18.25
CA GLU A 176 4.74 9.03 17.31
C GLU A 176 5.52 8.88 16.00
N TRP A 177 5.51 7.64 15.50
CA TRP A 177 6.07 7.30 14.21
C TRP A 177 5.01 7.42 13.12
N GLU A 178 5.34 8.06 12.02
CA GLU A 178 4.49 8.13 10.85
C GLU A 178 5.32 8.28 9.59
N THR A 179 4.94 7.54 8.56
CA THR A 179 5.53 7.66 7.24
C THR A 179 4.46 7.94 6.21
N ILE A 180 4.79 8.77 5.24
CA ILE A 180 3.95 9.00 4.06
C ILE A 180 4.77 8.65 2.83
N ALA A 181 4.14 8.03 1.85
CA ALA A 181 4.85 7.77 0.61
C ALA A 181 4.65 8.90 -0.40
N CYS A 182 5.64 9.08 -1.26
CA CYS A 182 5.56 9.97 -2.40
C CYS A 182 6.22 9.36 -3.61
N PHE A 183 5.84 9.85 -4.80
CA PHE A 183 6.56 9.57 -6.02
C PHE A 183 7.73 10.53 -6.19
N ARG A 184 8.81 9.98 -6.75
CA ARG A 184 9.95 10.78 -7.12
C ARG A 184 9.62 11.66 -8.31
N VAL A 185 9.87 12.94 -8.15
CA VAL A 185 10.15 13.84 -9.27
C VAL A 185 11.61 14.27 -9.15
N LEU A 186 12.29 14.39 -10.25
CA LEU A 186 13.71 14.78 -10.28
C LEU A 186 13.93 16.05 -9.45
N SER A 187 14.84 16.01 -8.49
CA SER A 187 15.22 17.14 -7.62
C SER A 187 14.15 17.66 -6.67
N ASN A 188 13.28 16.76 -6.16
CA ASN A 188 12.30 17.16 -5.14
C ASN A 188 12.97 17.38 -3.80
N THR A 189 12.52 18.45 -3.16
CA THR A 189 12.80 18.77 -1.78
C THR A 189 11.49 18.71 -1.01
N ILE A 190 11.53 18.18 0.20
CA ILE A 190 10.42 18.32 1.14
C ILE A 190 10.70 19.55 1.98
N LYS A 191 9.71 20.41 2.04
CA LYS A 191 9.70 21.58 2.89
C LYS A 191 8.81 21.32 4.10
N ILE A 192 9.37 21.51 5.28
CA ILE A 192 8.67 21.42 6.55
C ILE A 192 8.69 22.80 7.18
N GLN A 193 7.52 23.38 7.35
CA GLN A 193 7.35 24.66 8.05
C GLN A 193 6.71 24.39 9.40
N THR A 194 7.27 24.94 10.46
CA THR A 194 6.81 24.74 11.83
C THR A 194 6.21 26.00 12.40
N PHE A 195 5.13 25.87 13.15
CA PHE A 195 4.34 26.98 13.69
C PHE A 195 4.12 26.81 15.19
N ASP A 196 4.08 27.91 15.90
CA ASP A 196 3.70 27.96 17.31
C ASP A 196 2.16 27.95 17.50
N SER A 197 1.70 28.00 18.75
CA SER A 197 0.26 28.06 19.08
C SER A 197 -0.44 29.31 18.59
N GLY A 198 0.29 30.35 18.23
CA GLY A 198 -0.21 31.58 17.64
C GLY A 198 -0.20 31.58 16.11
N SER A 199 0.09 30.46 15.48
CA SER A 199 0.27 30.31 14.03
C SER A 199 1.41 31.13 13.45
N THR A 200 2.40 31.49 14.28
CA THR A 200 3.61 32.16 13.82
C THR A 200 4.61 31.12 13.39
N GLN A 201 5.21 31.30 12.21
CA GLN A 201 6.25 30.40 11.73
C GLN A 201 7.49 30.49 12.63
N VAL A 202 7.89 29.35 13.18
CA VAL A 202 9.05 29.21 14.07
C VAL A 202 10.27 28.74 13.30
N GLY A 203 10.08 27.86 12.32
CA GLY A 203 11.17 27.31 11.53
C GLY A 203 10.74 26.85 10.14
N GLU A 204 11.75 26.69 9.27
CA GLU A 204 11.58 26.13 7.93
C GLU A 204 12.76 25.21 7.64
N PHE A 205 12.47 23.98 7.23
CA PHE A 205 13.46 22.94 6.99
C PHE A 205 13.26 22.36 5.61
N LEU A 206 14.35 22.20 4.88
CA LEU A 206 14.34 21.61 3.55
C LEU A 206 15.07 20.27 3.62
N LEU A 207 14.32 19.19 3.39
CA LEU A 207 14.85 17.84 3.34
C LEU A 207 15.08 17.45 1.88
N GLN A 208 16.32 17.15 1.51
CA GLN A 208 16.65 16.74 0.16
C GLN A 208 16.93 15.25 0.06
N ASN A 209 16.42 14.65 -0.99
CA ASN A 209 16.70 13.26 -1.30
C ASN A 209 18.14 13.08 -1.75
N GLY A 210 18.88 12.21 -1.06
CA GLY A 210 20.13 11.62 -1.57
C GLY A 210 19.82 10.76 -2.80
N TYR A 211 20.26 11.22 -3.96
CA TYR A 211 19.90 10.72 -5.27
C TYR A 211 20.26 9.24 -5.48
N ASN A 212 19.25 8.36 -5.58
CA ASN A 212 19.42 7.02 -6.13
C ASN A 212 18.66 6.89 -7.45
N SER A 213 19.39 6.77 -8.54
CA SER A 213 18.81 6.55 -9.87
C SER A 213 18.04 5.23 -9.88
N GLY A 214 16.74 5.28 -10.16
CA GLY A 214 15.93 4.09 -10.34
C GLY A 214 14.83 3.85 -9.32
N THR A 215 14.87 4.47 -8.15
CA THR A 215 13.75 4.42 -7.20
C THR A 215 12.71 5.45 -7.58
N ILE A 216 11.45 5.03 -7.75
CA ILE A 216 10.36 5.90 -8.17
C ILE A 216 9.52 6.31 -6.95
N ARG A 217 9.46 5.44 -5.93
CA ARG A 217 8.67 5.66 -4.73
C ARG A 217 9.58 5.74 -3.50
N TYR A 218 9.29 6.72 -2.66
CA TYR A 218 9.97 6.94 -1.39
C TYR A 218 8.96 6.96 -0.25
N ASN A 219 9.35 6.40 0.88
CA ASN A 219 8.67 6.61 2.16
C ASN A 219 9.39 7.73 2.90
N LEU A 220 8.62 8.67 3.41
CA LEU A 220 9.09 9.83 4.13
C LEU A 220 8.71 9.68 5.58
N GLY A 221 9.67 9.72 6.48
CA GLY A 221 9.42 9.79 7.90
C GLY A 221 8.97 11.21 8.27
N ILE A 222 7.71 11.35 8.62
CA ILE A 222 7.08 12.66 8.91
C ILE A 222 6.48 12.74 10.30
N GLY A 223 6.42 11.63 11.02
CA GLY A 223 5.96 11.60 12.41
C GLY A 223 6.88 12.40 13.33
N THR A 224 6.39 12.76 14.48
CA THR A 224 7.14 13.57 15.44
C THR A 224 8.43 12.87 15.89
N ASN A 225 8.43 11.52 15.99
CA ASN A 225 9.64 10.77 16.25
C ASN A 225 10.58 10.68 15.05
N ASN A 226 10.04 10.67 13.82
CA ASN A 226 10.86 10.63 12.61
C ASN A 226 11.59 11.95 12.39
N LEU A 227 11.00 13.08 12.83
CA LEU A 227 11.53 14.42 12.69
C LEU A 227 12.37 14.84 13.89
N ASP A 228 12.48 13.99 14.91
CA ASP A 228 13.36 14.21 16.05
C ASP A 228 14.81 13.91 15.64
N PHE A 229 15.74 14.82 16.05
CA PHE A 229 17.15 15.01 16.06
C PHE A 229 18.14 14.17 15.39
N SER A 230 18.00 12.80 15.25
CA SER A 230 19.11 11.92 14.86
C SER A 230 19.34 11.84 13.34
N HIS A 231 18.56 12.53 12.54
CA HIS A 231 18.46 12.34 11.10
C HIS A 231 19.00 13.56 10.33
N ASN A 232 20.30 13.79 10.45
CA ASN A 232 21.02 14.92 9.84
C ASN A 232 21.27 14.79 8.33
N ASN A 233 20.25 14.63 7.52
CA ASN A 233 20.37 14.80 6.07
C ASN A 233 19.79 16.14 5.60
N GLU A 234 19.90 17.16 6.41
CA GLU A 234 19.41 18.47 6.09
C GLU A 234 20.34 19.21 5.13
N LEU A 235 19.74 19.91 4.17
CA LEU A 235 20.47 20.87 3.34
C LEU A 235 21.03 22.06 4.13
N THR A 236 20.46 22.32 5.27
CA THR A 236 20.93 23.31 6.23
C THR A 236 21.57 22.55 7.37
N SER A 237 22.85 22.77 7.61
CA SER A 237 23.64 22.20 8.70
C SER A 237 23.17 22.67 10.10
N SER A 238 21.86 22.65 10.35
CA SER A 238 21.26 22.98 11.63
C SER A 238 21.36 21.80 12.56
N THR A 239 21.88 22.01 13.75
CA THR A 239 21.91 21.05 14.85
C THR A 239 20.65 21.15 15.72
N GLU A 240 19.72 22.04 15.35
CA GLU A 240 18.50 22.28 16.10
C GLU A 240 17.40 21.29 15.73
N PRO A 241 16.51 20.93 16.70
CA PRO A 241 15.39 20.05 16.43
C PRO A 241 14.42 20.64 15.43
N ILE A 242 13.93 19.84 14.49
CA ILE A 242 12.88 20.25 13.57
C ILE A 242 11.59 20.60 14.35
N LEU A 243 11.29 19.85 15.42
CA LEU A 243 10.11 20.03 16.25
C LEU A 243 10.47 20.35 17.71
N PRO A 244 10.99 21.55 18.02
CA PRO A 244 11.20 21.95 19.41
C PRO A 244 9.88 22.00 20.18
N ALA A 245 9.96 22.09 21.52
CA ALA A 245 8.80 21.99 22.41
C ALA A 245 7.73 23.07 22.19
N ASN A 246 8.10 24.22 21.65
CA ASN A 246 7.20 25.33 21.35
C ASN A 246 6.43 25.19 20.02
N VAL A 247 6.75 24.20 19.19
CA VAL A 247 6.02 23.91 17.96
C VAL A 247 4.68 23.25 18.29
N HIS A 248 3.61 23.81 17.76
CA HIS A 248 2.24 23.32 17.90
C HIS A 248 1.74 22.61 16.64
N SER A 249 2.18 23.06 15.48
CA SER A 249 1.82 22.44 14.20
C SER A 249 2.96 22.52 13.19
N TYR A 250 2.91 21.67 12.20
CA TYR A 250 3.84 21.71 11.07
C TYR A 250 3.14 21.39 9.76
N LEU A 251 3.62 22.02 8.69
CA LEU A 251 3.12 21.91 7.33
C LEU A 251 4.17 21.22 6.48
N ILE A 252 3.76 20.19 5.74
CA ILE A 252 4.62 19.46 4.81
C ILE A 252 4.18 19.78 3.40
N THR A 253 5.10 20.29 2.60
CA THR A 253 4.93 20.49 1.15
C THR A 253 6.10 19.90 0.39
N MET A 254 5.88 19.60 -0.88
CA MET A 254 6.96 19.20 -1.77
C MET A 254 7.27 20.34 -2.73
N GLU A 255 8.54 20.62 -2.87
CA GLU A 255 9.06 21.63 -3.77
C GLU A 255 9.83 21.01 -4.93
N PHE A 256 9.76 21.65 -6.08
CA PHE A 256 10.58 21.36 -7.23
C PHE A 256 11.15 22.67 -7.78
N ASN A 257 12.48 22.75 -7.85
CA ASN A 257 13.18 23.96 -8.25
C ASN A 257 12.78 25.22 -7.46
N GLY A 258 12.59 25.10 -6.14
CA GLY A 258 12.21 26.22 -5.27
C GLY A 258 10.77 26.69 -5.38
N ALA A 259 9.91 25.94 -6.06
CA ALA A 259 8.49 26.22 -6.13
C ALA A 259 7.68 25.07 -5.52
N GLU A 260 6.72 25.40 -4.67
CA GLU A 260 5.77 24.42 -4.12
C GLU A 260 4.96 23.78 -5.24
N ARG A 261 4.88 22.47 -5.24
CA ARG A 261 4.24 21.64 -6.28
C ARG A 261 3.20 20.68 -5.74
N SER A 262 3.20 20.37 -4.45
CA SER A 262 2.16 19.57 -3.81
C SER A 262 1.18 20.43 -3.03
N ALA A 263 0.01 19.86 -2.71
CA ALA A 263 -0.82 20.39 -1.64
C ALA A 263 -0.04 20.33 -0.31
N GLY A 264 -0.32 21.24 0.59
CA GLY A 264 0.27 21.27 1.92
C GLY A 264 -0.52 20.41 2.90
N TYR A 265 0.14 19.49 3.59
CA TYR A 265 -0.44 18.63 4.60
C TYR A 265 -0.08 19.15 5.98
N THR A 266 -1.07 19.63 6.73
CA THR A 266 -0.88 20.17 8.07
C THR A 266 -1.03 19.08 9.13
N TYR A 267 -0.07 19.03 10.03
CA TYR A 267 -0.08 18.17 11.22
C TYR A 267 -0.18 19.07 12.47
N GLU A 268 -1.14 18.77 13.33
CA GLU A 268 -1.33 19.44 14.60
C GLU A 268 -0.85 18.55 15.75
N ILE A 269 0.05 19.04 16.56
CA ILE A 269 0.62 18.28 17.68
C ILE A 269 -0.36 18.33 18.85
N ASP A 270 -0.89 17.15 19.19
CA ASP A 270 -1.80 16.99 20.31
C ASP A 270 -1.01 16.66 21.60
N ASP A 271 -0.75 17.69 22.39
CA ASP A 271 -0.09 17.57 23.69
C ASP A 271 -1.10 17.41 24.85
N SER A 272 -2.37 17.11 24.56
CA SER A 272 -3.40 16.91 25.59
C SER A 272 -3.04 15.79 26.55
N CYS A 273 -3.35 15.99 27.82
CA CYS A 273 -3.19 14.94 28.83
C CYS A 273 -4.27 13.86 28.63
N LEU A 274 -3.84 12.62 28.43
CA LEU A 274 -4.75 11.49 28.25
C LEU A 274 -4.82 10.64 29.51
N LEU A 275 -6.01 10.10 29.74
CA LEU A 275 -6.25 9.17 30.87
C LEU A 275 -5.68 7.76 30.58
N TYR A 276 -5.61 7.40 29.29
CA TYR A 276 -5.20 6.07 28.85
C TYR A 276 -3.99 6.15 27.94
N GLU A 277 -3.23 5.05 27.90
CA GLU A 277 -2.17 4.86 26.92
C GLU A 277 -2.77 4.80 25.51
N THR A 278 -2.15 5.53 24.59
CA THR A 278 -2.59 5.56 23.20
C THR A 278 -2.20 4.29 22.47
N THR A 279 -3.02 3.92 21.50
CA THR A 279 -2.73 2.80 20.62
C THR A 279 -2.65 3.32 19.19
N ARG A 280 -1.47 3.14 18.55
CA ARG A 280 -1.27 3.58 17.19
C ARG A 280 -1.42 2.42 16.23
N ILE A 281 -2.33 2.56 15.26
CA ILE A 281 -2.59 1.57 14.23
C ILE A 281 -2.28 2.16 12.86
N ALA A 282 -1.62 1.36 12.04
CA ALA A 282 -1.37 1.64 10.63
C ALA A 282 -2.12 0.64 9.77
N TRP A 283 -2.49 1.05 8.56
CA TRP A 283 -3.12 0.19 7.56
C TRP A 283 -2.63 0.52 6.16
N LEU A 284 -2.78 -0.44 5.26
CA LEU A 284 -2.47 -0.25 3.85
C LEU A 284 -3.59 0.57 3.20
N ASN A 285 -3.25 1.73 2.64
CA ASN A 285 -4.20 2.59 1.96
C ASN A 285 -4.38 2.20 0.48
N GLN A 286 -5.35 2.81 -0.19
CA GLN A 286 -5.66 2.54 -1.60
C GLN A 286 -4.49 2.82 -2.56
N PHE A 287 -3.53 3.66 -2.14
CA PHE A 287 -2.34 4.01 -2.92
C PHE A 287 -1.17 3.07 -2.71
N GLY A 288 -1.37 1.99 -1.93
CA GLY A 288 -0.33 1.05 -1.55
C GLY A 288 0.71 1.63 -0.58
N SER A 289 0.39 2.74 0.06
CA SER A 289 1.14 3.34 1.16
C SER A 289 0.49 2.97 2.50
N HIS A 290 0.98 3.53 3.58
CA HIS A 290 0.44 3.29 4.91
C HIS A 290 -0.09 4.57 5.50
N ASP A 291 -1.29 4.48 6.03
CA ASP A 291 -1.90 5.52 6.83
C ASP A 291 -1.92 5.12 8.30
N PHE A 292 -1.86 6.12 9.18
CA PHE A 292 -1.71 5.93 10.61
C PHE A 292 -2.79 6.70 11.36
N PHE A 293 -3.30 6.10 12.43
CA PHE A 293 -4.25 6.76 13.33
C PHE A 293 -3.99 6.37 14.79
N THR A 294 -4.24 7.31 15.70
CA THR A 294 -4.01 7.14 17.14
C THR A 294 -5.34 7.01 17.87
N PHE A 295 -5.57 5.85 18.44
CA PHE A 295 -6.71 5.58 19.31
C PHE A 295 -6.39 6.03 20.72
N LYS A 296 -7.20 6.92 21.28
CA LYS A 296 -6.95 7.61 22.54
C LYS A 296 -7.70 7.02 23.74
N LEU A 297 -8.71 6.20 23.49
CA LEU A 297 -9.44 5.52 24.55
C LEU A 297 -8.80 4.17 24.88
N ILE A 298 -9.38 3.51 25.88
CA ILE A 298 -8.83 2.28 26.45
C ILE A 298 -8.63 1.17 25.42
N LYS A 299 -7.44 0.61 25.39
CA LYS A 299 -7.13 -0.64 24.68
C LYS A 299 -7.52 -1.81 25.59
N ARG A 300 -8.34 -2.72 25.08
CA ARG A 300 -8.70 -3.96 25.77
C ARG A 300 -8.06 -5.14 25.07
N GLU A 301 -7.35 -5.94 25.84
CA GLU A 301 -6.76 -7.19 25.35
C GLU A 301 -7.57 -8.38 25.85
N SER A 302 -7.81 -9.35 25.01
CA SER A 302 -8.50 -10.58 25.32
C SER A 302 -7.82 -11.77 24.65
N ILE A 303 -8.03 -12.95 25.21
CA ILE A 303 -7.49 -14.19 24.69
C ILE A 303 -8.65 -15.09 24.29
N ASN A 304 -8.64 -15.48 23.02
CA ASN A 304 -9.53 -16.53 22.54
C ASN A 304 -8.77 -17.86 22.56
N ARG A 305 -9.29 -18.80 23.36
CA ARG A 305 -8.69 -20.11 23.55
C ARG A 305 -9.61 -21.18 22.99
N LYS A 306 -9.07 -21.99 22.07
CA LYS A 306 -9.76 -23.16 21.53
C LYS A 306 -9.01 -24.40 21.97
N ASN A 307 -9.71 -25.33 22.64
CA ASN A 307 -9.15 -26.59 23.11
C ASN A 307 -9.64 -27.73 22.21
N THR A 308 -8.73 -28.66 21.96
CA THR A 308 -9.09 -30.00 21.46
C THR A 308 -8.89 -30.96 22.62
N GLU A 309 -9.97 -31.52 23.12
CA GLU A 309 -9.96 -32.43 24.25
C GLU A 309 -9.90 -33.88 23.79
N TRP A 310 -9.20 -34.69 24.55
CA TRP A 310 -9.18 -36.13 24.40
C TRP A 310 -9.64 -36.77 25.71
N GLU A 311 -10.54 -37.74 25.59
CA GLU A 311 -11.09 -38.47 26.72
C GLU A 311 -10.48 -39.87 26.76
N GLN A 312 -9.95 -40.25 27.89
CA GLN A 312 -9.30 -41.52 28.12
C GLN A 312 -10.09 -42.32 29.17
N TYR A 313 -10.29 -43.60 28.90
CA TYR A 313 -10.83 -44.49 29.91
C TYR A 313 -9.85 -44.63 31.10
N LEU A 314 -10.34 -44.35 32.28
CA LEU A 314 -9.58 -44.57 33.50
C LEU A 314 -9.53 -46.09 33.83
N PRO A 315 -8.35 -46.66 34.18
CA PRO A 315 -8.28 -48.04 34.62
C PRO A 315 -9.05 -48.19 35.95
N TYR A 316 -9.47 -49.40 36.31
CA TYR A 316 -10.27 -49.62 37.47
C TYR A 316 -9.55 -49.22 38.80
N ASN A 317 -8.24 -49.17 38.79
CA ASN A 317 -7.37 -48.79 39.91
C ASN A 317 -6.81 -47.38 39.77
N TYR A 318 -7.58 -46.48 39.13
CA TYR A 318 -7.15 -45.07 38.94
C TYR A 318 -6.86 -44.37 40.28
N SER A 319 -5.89 -43.47 40.24
CA SER A 319 -5.54 -42.56 41.35
C SER A 319 -6.17 -41.18 41.18
N ILE A 320 -6.25 -40.38 42.24
CA ILE A 320 -6.74 -38.99 42.20
C ILE A 320 -5.94 -38.15 41.21
N GLY A 321 -4.71 -38.50 40.89
CA GLY A 321 -3.85 -37.81 39.92
C GLY A 321 -4.11 -38.19 38.48
N ASP A 322 -4.86 -39.25 38.22
CA ASP A 322 -5.11 -39.70 36.85
C ASP A 322 -6.16 -38.83 36.19
N ARG A 323 -5.87 -38.44 34.96
CA ARG A 323 -6.73 -37.54 34.16
C ARG A 323 -7.57 -38.36 33.19
N GLY A 324 -8.90 -38.33 33.35
CA GLY A 324 -9.82 -38.92 32.36
C GLY A 324 -9.98 -38.04 31.11
N ARG A 325 -9.70 -36.75 31.23
CA ARG A 325 -9.68 -35.80 30.11
C ARG A 325 -8.37 -35.05 30.05
N THR A 326 -7.81 -34.93 28.88
CA THR A 326 -6.59 -34.14 28.62
C THR A 326 -6.78 -33.27 27.40
N ASN A 327 -6.13 -32.11 27.38
CA ASN A 327 -6.09 -31.27 26.20
C ASN A 327 -5.04 -31.83 25.23
N LEU A 328 -5.47 -32.29 24.06
CA LEU A 328 -4.59 -32.74 22.99
C LEU A 328 -3.87 -31.58 22.32
N GLY A 329 -4.53 -30.42 22.22
CA GLY A 329 -3.99 -29.20 21.68
C GLY A 329 -4.74 -27.98 22.19
N VAL A 330 -4.03 -26.90 22.34
CA VAL A 330 -4.58 -25.59 22.72
C VAL A 330 -4.12 -24.57 21.69
N GLU A 331 -5.06 -23.95 21.00
CA GLU A 331 -4.82 -22.82 20.12
C GLU A 331 -5.18 -21.53 20.88
N VAL A 332 -4.23 -20.60 20.93
CA VAL A 332 -4.41 -19.32 21.60
C VAL A 332 -4.25 -18.19 20.62
N LYS A 333 -5.28 -17.35 20.52
CA LYS A 333 -5.28 -16.15 19.71
C LYS A 333 -5.51 -14.94 20.60
N LYS A 334 -4.61 -13.98 20.53
CA LYS A 334 -4.74 -12.71 21.25
C LYS A 334 -5.53 -11.73 20.39
N LYS A 335 -6.47 -11.04 21.01
CA LYS A 335 -7.29 -9.99 20.39
C LYS A 335 -7.08 -8.69 21.12
N ILE A 336 -7.16 -7.60 20.36
CA ILE A 336 -7.20 -6.23 20.88
C ILE A 336 -8.46 -5.55 20.39
N SER A 337 -9.10 -4.79 21.27
CA SER A 337 -10.21 -3.89 20.96
C SER A 337 -9.74 -2.47 21.26
N VAL A 338 -9.82 -1.58 20.28
CA VAL A 338 -9.43 -0.19 20.38
C VAL A 338 -10.58 0.71 20.02
N THR A 339 -10.75 1.80 20.76
CA THR A 339 -11.87 2.73 20.57
C THR A 339 -11.30 4.13 20.33
N THR A 340 -11.86 4.85 19.37
CA THR A 340 -11.51 6.25 19.10
C THR A 340 -12.09 7.17 20.17
N ASP A 341 -11.53 8.34 20.29
CA ASP A 341 -12.21 9.49 20.90
C ASP A 341 -13.34 9.97 19.97
N TRP A 342 -14.00 11.08 20.34
CA TRP A 342 -15.02 11.70 19.50
C TRP A 342 -14.42 12.10 18.14
N LEU A 343 -15.08 11.65 17.08
CA LEU A 343 -14.58 11.80 15.72
C LEU A 343 -15.21 13.03 15.04
N THR A 344 -14.43 13.66 14.20
CA THR A 344 -14.89 14.58 13.15
C THR A 344 -15.31 13.81 11.91
N ASP A 345 -16.07 14.42 11.00
CA ASP A 345 -16.48 13.78 9.74
C ASP A 345 -15.26 13.40 8.88
N ALA A 346 -14.18 14.20 8.91
CA ALA A 346 -12.96 13.91 8.20
C ALA A 346 -12.25 12.67 8.76
N GLU A 347 -12.13 12.59 10.10
CA GLU A 347 -11.56 11.41 10.77
C GLU A 347 -12.40 10.15 10.56
N ALA A 348 -13.73 10.28 10.53
CA ALA A 348 -14.63 9.18 10.26
C ALA A 348 -14.45 8.63 8.84
N THR A 349 -14.41 9.52 7.84
CA THR A 349 -14.16 9.14 6.44
C THR A 349 -12.81 8.47 6.27
N PHE A 350 -11.79 8.96 6.96
CA PHE A 350 -10.46 8.37 6.96
C PHE A 350 -10.44 6.97 7.58
N LEU A 351 -11.14 6.77 8.69
CA LEU A 351 -11.28 5.46 9.33
C LEU A 351 -12.14 4.47 8.55
N ASP A 352 -13.04 4.95 7.66
CA ASP A 352 -13.73 4.07 6.71
C ASP A 352 -12.74 3.37 5.78
N LYS A 353 -11.62 4.03 5.43
CA LYS A 353 -10.53 3.42 4.65
C LYS A 353 -9.75 2.39 5.45
N CYS A 354 -9.56 2.61 6.76
CA CYS A 354 -9.01 1.60 7.66
C CYS A 354 -9.86 0.32 7.63
N ALA A 355 -11.17 0.44 7.73
CA ALA A 355 -12.09 -0.69 7.69
C ALA A 355 -12.06 -1.48 6.35
N GLN A 356 -11.71 -0.82 5.26
CA GLN A 356 -11.61 -1.42 3.92
C GLN A 356 -10.24 -2.02 3.62
N SER A 357 -9.24 -1.75 4.44
CA SER A 357 -7.88 -2.21 4.22
C SER A 357 -7.74 -3.72 4.42
N GLN A 358 -6.84 -4.33 3.66
CA GLN A 358 -6.50 -5.75 3.78
C GLN A 358 -5.43 -6.01 4.87
N GLU A 359 -4.60 -5.04 5.16
CA GLU A 359 -3.45 -5.19 6.05
C GLU A 359 -3.44 -4.12 7.13
N HIS A 360 -3.21 -4.54 8.37
CA HIS A 360 -3.19 -3.66 9.53
C HIS A 360 -1.99 -4.00 10.43
N TRP A 361 -1.47 -2.99 11.11
CA TRP A 361 -0.36 -3.13 12.05
C TRP A 361 -0.56 -2.29 13.30
N LEU A 362 -0.16 -2.84 14.43
CA LEU A 362 0.04 -2.09 15.66
C LEU A 362 1.47 -1.54 15.66
N ILE A 363 1.61 -0.25 15.84
CA ILE A 363 2.93 0.41 15.92
C ILE A 363 3.29 0.59 17.39
N ASP A 364 4.42 0.03 17.76
CA ASP A 364 4.96 0.19 19.13
C ASP A 364 5.75 1.50 19.29
N SER A 365 6.16 1.81 20.52
CA SER A 365 6.97 3.00 20.83
C SER A 365 8.33 3.04 20.14
N ASN A 366 8.85 1.89 19.71
CA ASN A 366 10.14 1.77 19.01
C ASN A 366 9.98 1.87 17.49
N GLY A 367 8.76 2.03 16.98
CA GLY A 367 8.48 2.05 15.56
C GLY A 367 8.41 0.66 14.91
N ASN A 368 8.30 -0.41 15.70
CA ASN A 368 8.08 -1.74 15.13
C ASN A 368 6.60 -1.91 14.76
N ALA A 369 6.37 -2.55 13.63
CA ALA A 369 5.05 -2.86 13.12
C ALA A 369 4.67 -4.31 13.44
N LEU A 370 3.67 -4.51 14.29
CA LEU A 370 3.14 -5.82 14.66
C LEU A 370 1.90 -6.11 13.82
N PRO A 371 1.88 -7.15 12.98
CA PRO A 371 0.78 -7.39 12.06
C PRO A 371 -0.50 -7.80 12.81
N LEU A 372 -1.61 -7.20 12.37
CA LEU A 372 -2.96 -7.40 12.88
C LEU A 372 -3.90 -7.86 11.76
N ILE A 373 -4.95 -8.55 12.16
CA ILE A 373 -6.07 -8.93 11.30
C ILE A 373 -7.32 -8.28 11.87
N LEU A 374 -8.03 -7.51 11.05
CA LEU A 374 -9.34 -6.96 11.43
C LEU A 374 -10.36 -8.09 11.51
N VAL A 375 -11.01 -8.22 12.65
CA VAL A 375 -11.98 -9.31 12.90
C VAL A 375 -13.41 -8.87 12.62
N ASP A 376 -13.67 -7.57 12.65
CA ASP A 376 -15.00 -7.00 12.43
C ASP A 376 -15.44 -7.24 10.98
N THR A 377 -16.58 -7.94 10.83
CA THR A 377 -17.13 -8.24 9.51
C THR A 377 -18.07 -7.16 8.99
N THR A 378 -18.62 -6.36 9.89
CA THR A 378 -19.56 -5.28 9.58
C THR A 378 -19.20 -4.03 10.38
N PRO A 379 -18.08 -3.35 10.04
CA PRO A 379 -17.75 -2.10 10.70
C PRO A 379 -18.79 -1.03 10.34
N ASP A 380 -19.15 -0.20 11.31
CA ASP A 380 -20.00 0.97 11.07
C ASP A 380 -19.25 1.96 10.18
N VAL A 381 -19.83 2.30 9.05
CA VAL A 381 -19.27 3.26 8.08
C VAL A 381 -20.30 4.35 7.76
N GLY A 382 -19.82 5.48 7.25
CA GLY A 382 -20.68 6.56 6.79
C GLY A 382 -21.36 7.35 7.90
N GLN A 383 -20.85 7.27 9.14
CA GLN A 383 -21.35 8.11 10.25
C GLN A 383 -20.95 9.57 10.03
N SER A 384 -21.83 10.49 10.38
CA SER A 384 -21.56 11.93 10.28
C SER A 384 -22.14 12.70 11.47
N ILE A 385 -21.56 13.87 11.76
CA ILE A 385 -22.04 14.76 12.85
C ILE A 385 -23.47 15.20 12.61
N LEU A 386 -23.90 15.33 11.36
CA LEU A 386 -25.27 15.73 11.03
C LEU A 386 -26.32 14.69 11.41
N THR A 387 -25.98 13.39 11.28
CA THR A 387 -26.91 12.29 11.56
C THR A 387 -26.74 11.74 12.97
N ASP A 388 -25.52 11.59 13.43
CA ASP A 388 -25.18 10.86 14.67
C ASP A 388 -24.74 11.78 15.81
N ARG A 389 -24.60 13.08 15.54
CA ARG A 389 -24.15 14.15 16.45
C ARG A 389 -22.74 13.95 16.96
N ILE A 390 -22.56 13.05 17.95
CA ILE A 390 -21.26 12.72 18.54
C ILE A 390 -21.14 11.21 18.48
N PHE A 391 -20.07 10.74 17.88
CA PHE A 391 -19.82 9.30 17.71
C PHE A 391 -18.37 8.93 17.90
N ASN A 392 -18.15 7.70 18.29
CA ASN A 392 -16.84 7.06 18.34
C ASN A 392 -16.94 5.71 17.62
N ARG A 393 -15.79 5.13 17.32
CA ARG A 393 -15.69 3.83 16.66
C ARG A 393 -14.81 2.89 17.45
N THR A 394 -15.21 1.62 17.46
CA THR A 394 -14.45 0.54 18.05
C THR A 394 -14.05 -0.44 16.95
N PHE A 395 -12.78 -0.80 16.92
CA PHE A 395 -12.23 -1.81 16.03
C PHE A 395 -11.68 -2.97 16.83
N ASN A 396 -11.98 -4.19 16.36
CA ASN A 396 -11.51 -5.41 16.96
C ASN A 396 -10.51 -6.09 16.03
N PHE A 397 -9.28 -6.24 16.54
CA PHE A 397 -8.20 -6.89 15.81
C PHE A 397 -7.74 -8.15 16.52
N GLU A 398 -7.17 -9.05 15.76
CA GLU A 398 -6.48 -10.24 16.22
C GLU A 398 -5.00 -10.14 15.80
N TYR A 399 -4.07 -10.50 16.68
CA TYR A 399 -2.67 -10.59 16.29
C TYR A 399 -2.49 -11.69 15.25
N ALA A 400 -1.76 -11.39 14.17
CA ALA A 400 -1.51 -12.35 13.10
C ALA A 400 -0.63 -13.53 13.52
N PHE A 401 0.01 -13.44 14.70
CA PHE A 401 0.80 -14.52 15.26
C PHE A 401 -0.04 -15.39 16.19
N SER A 402 -0.09 -16.69 15.90
CA SER A 402 -0.62 -17.68 16.83
C SER A 402 0.44 -18.05 17.87
N GLN A 403 0.04 -18.17 19.13
CA GLN A 403 0.91 -18.72 20.15
C GLN A 403 0.80 -20.24 20.17
N ASN A 404 1.93 -20.91 19.94
CA ASN A 404 2.01 -22.34 20.19
C ASN A 404 2.09 -22.57 21.70
N THR A 405 1.25 -23.44 22.21
CA THR A 405 1.32 -23.88 23.59
C THR A 405 2.15 -25.15 23.72
N GLN A 406 2.79 -25.34 24.87
CA GLN A 406 3.51 -26.57 25.15
C GLN A 406 2.56 -27.77 25.10
N ARG A 407 2.99 -28.84 24.47
CA ARG A 407 2.32 -30.13 24.54
C ARG A 407 2.88 -30.90 25.75
N THR A 408 1.99 -31.45 26.53
CA THR A 408 2.35 -32.38 27.61
C THR A 408 2.57 -33.78 27.04
#